data_b1cc28f4183dbfaf0f029cb66c12b6d9
#
_entry.id   b1cc28f4183dbfaf0f029cb66c12b6d9
#
_cell.length_a   1.000
_cell.length_b   1.000
_cell.length_c   1.000
_cell.angle_alpha   90.00
_cell.angle_beta   90.00
_cell.angle_gamma   90.00
#
_symmetry.space_group_name_H-M   'P 1'
#
loop_
_entity.id
_entity.type
_entity.pdbx_description
1 polymer ?
#
loop_
_entity_poly.entity_id
_entity_poly.type
_entity_poly.pdbx_seq_one_letter_code
_entity_poly.pdbx_strand_id
1 'polypeptide(L)'
;DGAAGLLSALPPPLHLSPEWSRRLLVGALELSSGVYSLTGGSLTGRLSMAAFMLGWAGVSVHLQVLAFLGDSGLSLRTYVAGKLLHGGLSALLMGALAPRLAPALSVSTCLAQQTEAIAGQEALRALALSAAAAWGLWLCFLALAAFPGKKAVERPKRLRYNR
;
A
#
# COMPACT_ATOMS: atom_id res chain seq x y z
N ASP A 1 -20.10 10.92 12.36
CA ASP A 1 -20.68 11.61 11.17
C ASP A 1 -20.12 13.01 10.92
N GLY A 2 -19.61 13.74 11.93
CA GLY A 2 -19.13 15.12 11.78
C GLY A 2 -17.99 15.32 10.77
N ALA A 3 -16.94 14.48 10.80
CA ALA A 3 -15.79 14.62 9.89
C ALA A 3 -16.16 14.31 8.42
N ALA A 4 -17.06 13.34 8.18
CA ALA A 4 -17.57 13.06 6.84
C ALA A 4 -18.42 14.22 6.31
N GLY A 5 -19.19 14.88 7.19
CA GLY A 5 -19.94 16.08 6.87
C GLY A 5 -19.07 17.26 6.46
N LEU A 6 -17.93 17.45 7.12
CA LEU A 6 -16.95 18.50 6.74
C LEU A 6 -16.37 18.27 5.33
N LEU A 7 -16.03 17.04 4.98
CA LEU A 7 -15.52 16.71 3.63
C LEU A 7 -16.58 16.86 2.55
N SER A 8 -17.85 16.56 2.86
CA SER A 8 -18.96 16.77 1.92
C SER A 8 -19.37 18.25 1.76
N ALA A 9 -18.96 19.11 2.67
CA ALA A 9 -19.20 20.57 2.60
C ALA A 9 -18.14 21.34 1.82
N LEU A 10 -17.12 20.65 1.26
CA LEU A 10 -16.09 21.30 0.44
C LEU A 10 -16.67 21.86 -0.87
N PRO A 11 -16.14 23.00 -1.37
CA PRO A 11 -16.60 23.59 -2.61
C PRO A 11 -16.25 22.69 -3.82
N PRO A 12 -17.04 22.74 -4.94
CA PRO A 12 -16.63 22.10 -6.17
C PRO A 12 -15.26 22.65 -6.65
N PRO A 13 -14.36 21.81 -7.16
CA PRO A 13 -14.50 20.40 -7.55
C PRO A 13 -14.17 19.35 -6.47
N LEU A 14 -13.95 19.76 -5.22
CA LEU A 14 -13.52 18.89 -4.10
C LEU A 14 -14.69 18.27 -3.33
N HIS A 15 -15.92 18.56 -3.75
CA HIS A 15 -17.12 18.03 -3.10
C HIS A 15 -17.22 16.51 -3.29
N LEU A 16 -17.11 15.77 -2.20
CA LEU A 16 -17.36 14.33 -2.16
C LEU A 16 -18.76 14.07 -1.58
N SER A 17 -19.48 13.10 -2.13
CA SER A 17 -20.71 12.66 -1.50
C SER A 17 -20.42 12.15 -0.08
N PRO A 18 -21.41 12.22 0.85
CA PRO A 18 -21.19 11.77 2.23
C PRO A 18 -20.67 10.33 2.32
N GLU A 19 -21.11 9.47 1.41
CA GLU A 19 -20.66 8.08 1.32
C GLU A 19 -19.18 7.96 0.92
N TRP A 20 -18.74 8.69 -0.08
CA TRP A 20 -17.33 8.72 -0.49
C TRP A 20 -16.44 9.38 0.55
N SER A 21 -16.93 10.43 1.22
CA SER A 21 -16.23 11.07 2.34
C SER A 21 -16.00 10.11 3.50
N ARG A 22 -17.01 9.31 3.85
CA ARG A 22 -16.89 8.27 4.87
C ARG A 22 -15.89 7.20 4.50
N ARG A 23 -15.94 6.69 3.26
CA ARG A 23 -14.98 5.68 2.75
C ARG A 23 -13.55 6.21 2.78
N LEU A 24 -13.34 7.45 2.34
CA LEU A 24 -12.03 8.10 2.37
C LEU A 24 -11.49 8.19 3.81
N LEU A 25 -12.32 8.61 4.77
CA LEU A 25 -11.91 8.70 6.17
C LEU A 25 -11.53 7.33 6.75
N VAL A 26 -12.35 6.31 6.49
CA VAL A 26 -12.05 4.94 6.95
C VAL A 26 -10.72 4.47 6.37
N GLY A 27 -10.51 4.63 5.06
CA GLY A 27 -9.26 4.24 4.41
C GLY A 27 -8.05 5.10 4.78
N ALA A 28 -8.26 6.36 5.14
CA ALA A 28 -7.21 7.21 5.65
C ALA A 28 -6.73 6.77 7.04
N LEU A 29 -7.61 6.22 7.86
CA LEU A 29 -7.28 5.70 9.18
C LEU A 29 -6.70 4.29 9.09
N GLU A 30 -7.41 3.38 8.39
CA GLU A 30 -7.04 1.98 8.29
C GLU A 30 -7.30 1.46 6.86
N LEU A 31 -6.22 0.97 6.23
CA LEU A 31 -6.20 0.59 4.83
C LEU A 31 -7.19 -0.53 4.50
N SER A 32 -7.17 -1.61 5.27
CA SER A 32 -7.93 -2.83 4.95
C SER A 32 -9.43 -2.59 5.03
N SER A 33 -9.90 -1.94 6.09
CA SER A 33 -11.29 -1.54 6.26
C SER A 33 -11.73 -0.53 5.20
N GLY A 34 -10.83 0.39 4.84
CA GLY A 34 -11.05 1.35 3.77
C GLY A 34 -11.31 0.67 2.43
N VAL A 35 -10.41 -0.20 2.00
CA VAL A 35 -10.56 -0.95 0.74
C VAL A 35 -11.79 -1.85 0.77
N TYR A 36 -12.03 -2.54 1.88
CA TYR A 36 -13.23 -3.38 2.05
C TYR A 36 -14.54 -2.59 1.96
N SER A 37 -14.54 -1.32 2.39
CA SER A 37 -15.72 -0.44 2.33
C SER A 37 -16.10 0.02 0.92
N LEU A 38 -15.25 -0.23 -0.10
CA LEU A 38 -15.43 0.24 -1.48
C LEU A 38 -16.46 -0.63 -2.23
N THR A 39 -17.70 -0.58 -1.79
CA THR A 39 -18.84 -1.25 -2.41
C THR A 39 -19.73 -0.22 -3.13
N GLY A 40 -20.38 -0.61 -4.23
CA GLY A 40 -21.24 0.30 -5.00
C GLY A 40 -20.47 1.41 -5.76
N GLY A 41 -21.18 2.24 -6.48
CA GLY A 41 -20.61 3.29 -7.33
C GLY A 41 -19.92 2.75 -8.58
N SER A 42 -19.24 3.64 -9.34
CA SER A 42 -18.53 3.26 -10.56
C SER A 42 -17.27 2.45 -10.22
N LEU A 43 -16.95 1.48 -11.08
CA LEU A 43 -15.71 0.68 -10.94
C LEU A 43 -14.46 1.57 -10.95
N THR A 44 -14.40 2.55 -11.86
CA THR A 44 -13.32 3.53 -11.93
C THR A 44 -13.14 4.28 -10.61
N GLY A 45 -14.22 4.77 -10.00
CA GLY A 45 -14.17 5.47 -8.73
C GLY A 45 -13.65 4.57 -7.59
N ARG A 46 -14.12 3.32 -7.54
CA ARG A 46 -13.63 2.35 -6.55
C ARG A 46 -12.15 2.03 -6.73
N LEU A 47 -11.70 1.80 -7.96
CA LEU A 47 -10.30 1.51 -8.25
C LEU A 47 -9.40 2.71 -7.96
N SER A 48 -9.83 3.94 -8.30
CA SER A 48 -9.08 5.15 -7.98
C SER A 48 -8.95 5.37 -6.47
N MET A 49 -10.03 5.18 -5.73
CA MET A 49 -10.02 5.30 -4.27
C MET A 49 -9.16 4.21 -3.62
N ALA A 50 -9.24 2.96 -4.10
CA ALA A 50 -8.38 1.88 -3.65
C ALA A 50 -6.89 2.20 -3.90
N ALA A 51 -6.57 2.70 -5.09
CA ALA A 51 -5.20 3.10 -5.44
C ALA A 51 -4.69 4.24 -4.54
N PHE A 52 -5.55 5.22 -4.20
CA PHE A 52 -5.23 6.25 -3.21
C PHE A 52 -4.92 5.63 -1.85
N MET A 53 -5.82 4.81 -1.33
CA MET A 53 -5.67 4.18 -0.01
C MET A 53 -4.42 3.31 0.07
N LEU A 54 -4.12 2.52 -0.95
CA LEU A 54 -2.90 1.71 -1.04
C LEU A 54 -1.64 2.60 -1.08
N GLY A 55 -1.64 3.67 -1.83
CA GLY A 55 -0.54 4.64 -1.88
C GLY A 55 -0.35 5.38 -0.55
N TRP A 56 -1.43 5.79 0.10
CA TRP A 56 -1.43 6.43 1.41
C TRP A 56 -1.01 5.45 2.52
N ALA A 57 -1.53 4.24 2.53
CA ALA A 57 -1.30 3.15 3.48
C ALA A 57 -2.03 3.25 4.83
N GLY A 58 -2.72 4.34 5.12
CA GLY A 58 -3.46 4.56 6.37
C GLY A 58 -2.59 5.04 7.54
N VAL A 59 -3.22 5.76 8.47
CA VAL A 59 -2.56 6.33 9.67
C VAL A 59 -1.97 5.23 10.56
N SER A 60 -2.62 4.08 10.67
CA SER A 60 -2.12 2.95 11.45
C SER A 60 -0.72 2.50 10.99
N VAL A 61 -0.49 2.42 9.69
CA VAL A 61 0.82 2.09 9.12
C VAL A 61 1.82 3.22 9.35
N HIS A 62 1.39 4.48 9.25
CA HIS A 62 2.28 5.62 9.53
C HIS A 62 2.77 5.62 10.97
N LEU A 63 1.91 5.28 11.94
CA LEU A 63 2.31 5.17 13.34
C LEU A 63 3.33 4.05 13.56
N GLN A 64 3.18 2.91 12.86
CA GLN A 64 4.16 1.82 12.88
C GLN A 64 5.51 2.28 12.31
N VAL A 65 5.49 2.94 11.15
CA VAL A 65 6.71 3.48 10.53
C VAL A 65 7.39 4.49 11.45
N LEU A 66 6.62 5.37 12.10
CA LEU A 66 7.15 6.32 13.08
C LEU A 66 7.85 5.65 14.25
N ALA A 67 7.30 4.54 14.75
CA ALA A 67 7.93 3.78 15.83
C ALA A 67 9.32 3.24 15.43
N PHE A 68 9.53 2.92 14.15
CA PHE A 68 10.83 2.48 13.62
C PHE A 68 11.76 3.65 13.25
N LEU A 69 11.19 4.79 12.81
CA LEU A 69 11.99 5.95 12.43
C LEU A 69 12.66 6.61 13.63
N GLY A 70 12.02 6.59 14.80
CA GLY A 70 12.58 7.04 16.08
C GLY A 70 13.65 8.13 15.96
N ASP A 71 14.88 7.81 16.37
CA ASP A 71 16.03 8.71 16.39
C ASP A 71 16.79 8.75 15.04
N SER A 72 16.20 8.28 13.94
CA SER A 72 16.86 8.20 12.62
C SER A 72 17.19 9.57 12.00
N GLY A 73 16.63 10.67 12.55
CA GLY A 73 16.78 12.02 11.99
C GLY A 73 15.96 12.29 10.73
N LEU A 74 15.13 11.34 10.27
CA LEU A 74 14.28 11.51 9.10
C LEU A 74 13.08 12.40 9.40
N SER A 75 12.77 13.30 8.46
CA SER A 75 11.65 14.24 8.60
C SER A 75 10.30 13.56 8.37
N LEU A 76 9.47 13.50 9.40
CA LEU A 76 8.10 13.02 9.30
C LEU A 76 7.29 13.81 8.24
N ARG A 77 7.48 15.12 8.15
CA ARG A 77 6.75 15.96 7.19
C ARG A 77 7.04 15.53 5.76
N THR A 78 8.31 15.28 5.43
CA THR A 78 8.73 14.82 4.11
C THR A 78 8.15 13.44 3.80
N TYR A 79 8.15 12.54 4.78
CA TYR A 79 7.55 11.21 4.64
C TYR A 79 6.05 11.29 4.34
N VAL A 80 5.29 12.03 5.16
CA VAL A 80 3.83 12.16 4.99
C VAL A 80 3.48 12.85 3.66
N ALA A 81 4.22 13.92 3.29
CA ALA A 81 4.03 14.59 2.00
C ALA A 81 4.30 13.65 0.83
N GLY A 82 5.35 12.83 0.90
CA GLY A 82 5.66 11.82 -0.10
C GLY A 82 4.55 10.76 -0.22
N LYS A 83 3.98 10.32 0.90
CA LYS A 83 2.86 9.35 0.91
C LYS A 83 1.58 9.94 0.34
N LEU A 84 1.26 11.21 0.65
CA LEU A 84 0.12 11.92 0.05
C LEU A 84 0.28 12.06 -1.47
N LEU A 85 1.46 12.48 -1.91
CA LEU A 85 1.77 12.59 -3.33
C LEU A 85 1.66 11.24 -4.04
N HIS A 86 2.22 10.18 -3.45
CA HIS A 86 2.13 8.82 -3.98
C HIS A 86 0.67 8.36 -4.10
N GLY A 87 -0.14 8.52 -3.04
CA GLY A 87 -1.56 8.18 -3.06
C GLY A 87 -2.34 8.98 -4.12
N GLY A 88 -2.09 10.28 -4.20
CA GLY A 88 -2.73 11.15 -5.19
C GLY A 88 -2.38 10.76 -6.64
N LEU A 89 -1.10 10.55 -6.93
CA LEU A 89 -0.66 10.11 -8.25
C LEU A 89 -1.21 8.72 -8.61
N SER A 90 -1.24 7.79 -7.66
CA SER A 90 -1.82 6.46 -7.85
C SER A 90 -3.31 6.53 -8.19
N ALA A 91 -4.06 7.38 -7.50
CA ALA A 91 -5.48 7.60 -7.76
C ALA A 91 -5.73 8.21 -9.15
N LEU A 92 -4.96 9.23 -9.52
CA LEU A 92 -5.07 9.89 -10.82
C LEU A 92 -4.72 8.91 -11.96
N LEU A 93 -3.63 8.18 -11.83
CA LEU A 93 -3.20 7.20 -12.81
C LEU A 93 -4.24 6.08 -12.97
N MET A 94 -4.75 5.55 -11.87
CA MET A 94 -5.80 4.54 -11.89
C MET A 94 -7.10 5.09 -12.48
N GLY A 95 -7.49 6.31 -12.16
CA GLY A 95 -8.65 6.98 -12.75
C GLY A 95 -8.56 7.11 -14.28
N ALA A 96 -7.37 7.39 -14.81
CA ALA A 96 -7.11 7.48 -16.24
C ALA A 96 -7.04 6.11 -16.93
N LEU A 97 -6.52 5.09 -16.26
CA LEU A 97 -6.33 3.75 -16.82
C LEU A 97 -7.57 2.85 -16.67
N ALA A 98 -8.30 2.95 -15.55
CA ALA A 98 -9.42 2.07 -15.27
C ALA A 98 -10.49 2.00 -16.37
N PRO A 99 -10.90 3.08 -17.05
CA PRO A 99 -11.85 2.99 -18.15
C PRO A 99 -11.36 2.14 -19.33
N ARG A 100 -10.03 2.05 -19.50
CA ARG A 100 -9.41 1.26 -20.57
C ARG A 100 -9.21 -0.20 -20.18
N LEU A 101 -8.97 -0.47 -18.89
CA LEU A 101 -8.68 -1.80 -18.35
C LEU A 101 -9.95 -2.52 -17.88
N ALA A 102 -10.95 -1.79 -17.38
CA ALA A 102 -12.17 -2.35 -16.80
C ALA A 102 -12.97 -3.27 -17.73
N PRO A 103 -13.07 -3.03 -19.05
CA PRO A 103 -13.75 -3.96 -19.95
C PRO A 103 -13.09 -5.34 -20.03
N ALA A 104 -11.77 -5.40 -19.79
CA ALA A 104 -11.00 -6.65 -19.83
C ALA A 104 -10.98 -7.39 -18.47
N LEU A 105 -11.40 -6.73 -17.39
CA LEU A 105 -11.33 -7.24 -16.02
C LEU A 105 -12.72 -7.51 -15.43
N SER A 106 -13.50 -8.37 -16.07
CA SER A 106 -14.62 -8.99 -15.37
C SER A 106 -14.06 -9.94 -14.32
N VAL A 107 -14.06 -9.50 -13.05
CA VAL A 107 -13.51 -10.29 -11.92
C VAL A 107 -14.18 -11.67 -11.82
N SER A 108 -15.48 -11.77 -12.16
CA SER A 108 -16.19 -13.05 -12.21
C SER A 108 -15.66 -13.98 -13.29
N THR A 109 -15.35 -13.46 -14.47
CA THR A 109 -14.75 -14.26 -15.56
C THR A 109 -13.30 -14.65 -15.26
N CYS A 110 -12.54 -13.73 -14.67
CA CYS A 110 -11.16 -14.01 -14.27
C CYS A 110 -11.09 -15.06 -13.15
N LEU A 111 -11.98 -14.97 -12.15
CA LEU A 111 -12.06 -15.97 -11.09
C LEU A 111 -12.55 -17.33 -11.61
N ALA A 112 -13.53 -17.37 -12.52
CA ALA A 112 -13.99 -18.60 -13.13
C ALA A 112 -12.88 -19.25 -13.96
N GLN A 113 -12.15 -18.49 -14.77
CA GLN A 113 -11.00 -18.97 -15.52
C GLN A 113 -9.86 -19.43 -14.62
N GLN A 114 -9.60 -18.72 -13.51
CA GLN A 114 -8.58 -19.13 -12.54
C GLN A 114 -8.98 -20.41 -11.78
N THR A 115 -10.25 -20.55 -11.41
CA THR A 115 -10.72 -21.80 -10.75
C THR A 115 -10.66 -23.00 -11.70
N GLU A 116 -11.00 -22.84 -12.97
CA GLU A 116 -10.82 -23.89 -13.98
C GLU A 116 -9.33 -24.21 -14.24
N ALA A 117 -8.48 -23.18 -14.32
CA ALA A 117 -7.03 -23.36 -14.47
C ALA A 117 -6.40 -24.01 -13.23
N ILE A 118 -6.89 -23.72 -12.02
CA ILE A 118 -6.39 -24.33 -10.77
C ILE A 118 -6.83 -25.78 -10.61
N ALA A 119 -7.93 -26.20 -11.26
CA ALA A 119 -8.39 -27.60 -11.24
C ALA A 119 -7.51 -28.54 -12.07
N GLY A 120 -6.59 -28.03 -12.88
CA GLY A 120 -5.69 -28.84 -13.71
C GLY A 120 -4.36 -29.20 -13.01
N GLN A 121 -3.82 -30.38 -13.34
CA GLN A 121 -2.50 -30.84 -12.84
C GLN A 121 -1.36 -29.84 -13.13
N GLU A 122 -1.43 -29.11 -14.22
CA GLU A 122 -0.47 -28.06 -14.60
C GLU A 122 -0.45 -26.90 -13.61
N ALA A 123 -1.60 -26.48 -13.09
CA ALA A 123 -1.69 -25.41 -12.11
C ALA A 123 -1.14 -25.83 -10.74
N LEU A 124 -1.36 -27.07 -10.33
CA LEU A 124 -0.76 -27.61 -9.10
C LEU A 124 0.77 -27.64 -9.19
N ARG A 125 1.32 -27.99 -10.37
CA ARG A 125 2.77 -27.91 -10.62
C ARG A 125 3.28 -26.48 -10.59
N ALA A 126 2.58 -25.54 -11.23
CA ALA A 126 2.95 -24.12 -11.24
C ALA A 126 2.91 -23.53 -9.82
N LEU A 127 1.89 -23.87 -9.02
CA LEU A 127 1.80 -23.48 -7.61
C LEU A 127 2.94 -24.09 -6.78
N ALA A 128 3.25 -25.36 -6.96
CA ALA A 128 4.35 -26.01 -6.26
C ALA A 128 5.70 -25.39 -6.62
N LEU A 129 5.94 -25.07 -7.90
CA LEU A 129 7.16 -24.39 -8.35
C LEU A 129 7.27 -22.97 -7.83
N SER A 130 6.17 -22.20 -7.83
CA SER A 130 6.15 -20.83 -7.30
C SER A 130 6.37 -20.82 -5.78
N ALA A 131 5.77 -21.75 -5.05
CA ALA A 131 6.00 -21.91 -3.62
C ALA A 131 7.46 -22.31 -3.34
N ALA A 132 8.02 -23.25 -4.08
CA ALA A 132 9.42 -23.67 -3.95
C ALA A 132 10.38 -22.50 -4.25
N ALA A 133 10.10 -21.71 -5.29
CA ALA A 133 10.88 -20.51 -5.61
C ALA A 133 10.81 -19.44 -4.49
N ALA A 134 9.62 -19.20 -3.94
CA ALA A 134 9.44 -18.27 -2.82
C ALA A 134 10.21 -18.73 -1.57
N TRP A 135 10.13 -20.01 -1.23
CA TRP A 135 10.91 -20.60 -0.14
C TRP A 135 12.42 -20.52 -0.39
N GLY A 136 12.86 -20.77 -1.62
CA GLY A 136 14.26 -20.66 -2.02
C GLY A 136 14.79 -19.25 -1.85
N LEU A 137 14.04 -18.25 -2.30
CA LEU A 137 14.38 -16.83 -2.12
C LEU A 137 14.42 -16.43 -0.64
N TRP A 138 13.46 -16.88 0.15
CA TRP A 138 13.43 -16.61 1.58
C TRP A 138 14.62 -17.22 2.32
N LEU A 139 14.97 -18.50 2.02
CA LEU A 139 16.15 -19.15 2.58
C LEU A 139 17.45 -18.48 2.13
N CYS A 140 17.54 -18.03 0.88
CA CYS A 140 18.68 -17.26 0.37
C CYS A 140 18.83 -15.93 1.13
N PHE A 141 17.71 -15.22 1.37
CA PHE A 141 17.70 -13.99 2.16
C PHE A 141 18.14 -14.24 3.59
N LEU A 142 17.67 -15.32 4.24
CA LEU A 142 18.13 -15.68 5.59
C LEU A 142 19.61 -16.03 5.61
N ALA A 143 20.11 -16.76 4.61
CA ALA A 143 21.53 -17.08 4.50
C ALA A 143 22.37 -15.81 4.35
N LEU A 144 21.96 -14.88 3.49
CA LEU A 144 22.62 -13.58 3.33
C LEU A 144 22.57 -12.74 4.62
N ALA A 145 21.46 -12.75 5.34
CA ALA A 145 21.31 -12.06 6.61
C ALA A 145 22.16 -12.68 7.74
N ALA A 146 22.36 -14.01 7.70
CA ALA A 146 23.18 -14.75 8.66
C ALA A 146 24.70 -14.57 8.46
N PHE A 147 25.14 -14.10 7.26
CA PHE A 147 26.52 -13.72 7.04
C PHE A 147 26.72 -12.26 7.50
N PRO A 148 27.28 -12.02 8.69
CA PRO A 148 27.60 -10.66 9.11
C PRO A 148 28.71 -10.16 8.23
N GLY A 149 28.39 -9.29 7.28
CA GLY A 149 29.38 -8.54 6.54
C GLY A 149 30.31 -7.89 7.56
N LYS A 150 31.59 -8.24 7.54
CA LYS A 150 32.63 -7.63 8.37
C LYS A 150 32.72 -6.13 8.03
N LYS A 151 31.78 -5.33 8.47
CA LYS A 151 32.00 -3.89 8.62
C LYS A 151 32.60 -3.72 10.00
N ALA A 152 33.94 -3.63 10.01
CA ALA A 152 34.64 -3.06 11.14
C ALA A 152 34.05 -1.67 11.40
N VAL A 153 33.25 -1.56 12.42
CA VAL A 153 32.87 -0.25 12.95
C VAL A 153 34.13 0.31 13.59
N GLU A 154 34.90 1.10 12.84
CA GLU A 154 35.94 1.96 13.41
C GLU A 154 35.26 2.86 14.45
N ARG A 155 35.49 2.54 15.72
CA ARG A 155 35.08 3.42 16.80
C ARG A 155 35.80 4.75 16.62
N PRO A 156 35.10 5.89 16.57
CA PRO A 156 35.75 7.19 16.52
C PRO A 156 36.65 7.34 17.74
N LYS A 157 37.94 7.64 17.53
CA LYS A 157 38.90 7.96 18.59
C LYS A 157 38.33 9.09 19.43
N ARG A 158 38.06 8.80 20.71
CA ARG A 158 37.72 9.83 21.70
C ARG A 158 38.83 10.87 21.72
N LEU A 159 38.52 12.08 21.22
CA LEU A 159 39.38 13.24 21.44
C LEU A 159 39.48 13.45 22.96
N ARG A 160 40.65 13.18 23.53
CA ARG A 160 41.00 13.58 24.90
C ARG A 160 41.08 15.11 24.91
N TYR A 161 40.10 15.75 25.47
CA TYR A 161 40.21 17.16 25.85
C TYR A 161 41.14 17.23 27.09
N ASN A 162 42.39 17.66 26.89
CA ASN A 162 43.27 18.05 27.98
C ASN A 162 42.80 19.43 28.50
N ARG A 163 42.55 19.50 29.79
CA ARG A 163 42.37 20.76 30.54
C ARG A 163 43.71 21.46 30.68
#